data_76a282431556c69a220257c90bdfbf3e
#
_entry.id   76a282431556c69a220257c90bdfbf3e
#
_cell.length_a   1.000
_cell.length_b   1.000
_cell.length_c   1.000
_cell.angle_alpha   90.00
_cell.angle_beta   90.00
_cell.angle_gamma   90.00
#
_symmetry.space_group_name_H-M   'P 1'
#
loop_
_entity.id
_entity.type
_entity.pdbx_description
1 polymer ?
#
loop_
_entity_poly.entity_id
_entity_poly.type
_entity_poly.pdbx_seq_one_letter_code
_entity_poly.pdbx_strand_id
1 'polypeptide(L)'
;HLFSSAASDVYKRQVLKDLSLWDKKDLRLRQLSGGMKRRVLIAKALSHEPTILFLDEPTAGVDVELRQDMWKVVESLRKTGVTIILTTHYIEEAEAIADRVGVINQGEIIVVDETKELLKKMGHKKLTVDLQEELNELPSSLEKYNLEIGQDKMSIDYTYNVQAKQTGITNLLQDLKDAGLKLKDLKTEQSTLEKIFVSLVKENNEI
;
A
#
# COMPACT_ATOMS: atom_id res chain seq x y z
N HIS A 1 -29.91 -4.28 -33.12
CA HIS A 1 -28.47 -4.58 -33.39
C HIS A 1 -27.65 -3.36 -33.83
N LEU A 2 -28.23 -2.37 -34.52
CA LEU A 2 -27.52 -1.16 -34.97
C LEU A 2 -27.14 -0.20 -33.83
N PHE A 3 -27.94 -0.13 -32.75
CA PHE A 3 -27.64 0.69 -31.58
C PHE A 3 -26.50 0.14 -30.70
N SER A 4 -26.31 -1.18 -30.71
CA SER A 4 -25.23 -1.84 -29.94
C SER A 4 -23.84 -1.52 -30.48
N SER A 5 -23.66 -1.38 -31.81
CA SER A 5 -22.35 -1.11 -32.41
C SER A 5 -21.89 0.33 -32.17
N ALA A 6 -22.78 1.32 -32.30
CA ALA A 6 -22.45 2.72 -32.10
C ALA A 6 -22.12 3.02 -30.62
N ALA A 7 -22.88 2.48 -29.69
CA ALA A 7 -22.59 2.60 -28.25
C ALA A 7 -21.23 1.95 -27.86
N SER A 8 -20.96 0.77 -28.42
CA SER A 8 -19.68 0.08 -28.27
C SER A 8 -18.50 0.89 -28.84
N ASP A 9 -18.68 1.58 -29.96
CA ASP A 9 -17.62 2.39 -30.56
C ASP A 9 -17.35 3.68 -29.76
N VAL A 10 -18.40 4.29 -29.19
CA VAL A 10 -18.27 5.43 -28.28
C VAL A 10 -17.50 4.99 -27.01
N TYR A 11 -17.83 3.85 -26.43
CA TYR A 11 -17.15 3.30 -25.28
C TYR A 11 -15.67 2.99 -25.57
N LYS A 12 -15.37 2.29 -26.66
CA LYS A 12 -13.98 2.00 -27.07
C LYS A 12 -13.16 3.28 -27.25
N ARG A 13 -13.77 4.29 -27.87
CA ARG A 13 -13.14 5.61 -28.03
C ARG A 13 -12.83 6.22 -26.68
N GLN A 14 -13.75 6.14 -25.73
CA GLN A 14 -13.54 6.67 -24.37
C GLN A 14 -12.42 5.91 -23.66
N VAL A 15 -12.43 4.58 -23.69
CA VAL A 15 -11.37 3.75 -23.12
C VAL A 15 -9.98 4.11 -23.67
N LEU A 16 -9.86 4.30 -24.99
CA LEU A 16 -8.60 4.70 -25.61
C LEU A 16 -8.14 6.11 -25.17
N LYS A 17 -9.08 7.03 -24.91
CA LYS A 17 -8.77 8.36 -24.39
C LYS A 17 -8.30 8.28 -22.94
N ASP A 18 -9.02 7.56 -22.08
CA ASP A 18 -8.72 7.40 -20.67
C ASP A 18 -7.33 6.75 -20.47
N LEU A 19 -6.96 5.85 -21.38
CA LEU A 19 -5.66 5.20 -21.42
C LEU A 19 -4.57 6.02 -22.14
N SER A 20 -4.87 7.25 -22.59
CA SER A 20 -3.95 8.10 -23.38
C SER A 20 -3.42 7.43 -24.63
N LEU A 21 -4.26 6.62 -25.29
CA LEU A 21 -3.92 5.88 -26.51
C LEU A 21 -4.63 6.42 -27.76
N TRP A 22 -5.59 7.34 -27.61
CA TRP A 22 -6.41 7.80 -28.74
C TRP A 22 -5.59 8.37 -29.89
N ASP A 23 -4.60 9.19 -29.61
CA ASP A 23 -3.73 9.82 -30.62
C ASP A 23 -2.73 8.83 -31.25
N LYS A 24 -2.65 7.63 -30.70
CA LYS A 24 -1.78 6.55 -31.16
C LYS A 24 -2.53 5.38 -31.76
N LYS A 25 -3.87 5.47 -31.92
CA LYS A 25 -4.76 4.39 -32.35
C LYS A 25 -4.41 3.78 -33.74
N ASP A 26 -3.78 4.58 -34.60
CA ASP A 26 -3.41 4.16 -35.96
C ASP A 26 -1.97 3.63 -36.05
N LEU A 27 -1.21 3.67 -34.95
CA LEU A 27 0.16 3.14 -34.90
C LEU A 27 0.16 1.61 -34.79
N ARG A 28 1.14 0.99 -35.42
CA ARG A 28 1.37 -0.46 -35.29
C ARG A 28 1.93 -0.76 -33.89
N LEU A 29 1.58 -1.91 -33.30
CA LEU A 29 2.05 -2.32 -31.96
C LEU A 29 3.57 -2.24 -31.77
N ARG A 30 4.35 -2.53 -32.82
CA ARG A 30 5.81 -2.44 -32.80
C ARG A 30 6.35 -1.02 -32.60
N GLN A 31 5.55 -0.01 -32.89
CA GLN A 31 5.91 1.41 -32.75
C GLN A 31 5.56 1.98 -31.38
N LEU A 32 4.88 1.20 -30.54
CA LEU A 32 4.48 1.59 -29.20
C LEU A 32 5.58 1.24 -28.20
N SER A 33 5.74 2.09 -27.17
CA SER A 33 6.60 1.80 -26.01
C SER A 33 6.07 0.61 -25.20
N GLY A 34 6.89 0.03 -24.33
CA GLY A 34 6.47 -1.07 -23.44
C GLY A 34 5.21 -0.74 -22.65
N GLY A 35 5.16 0.45 -22.04
CA GLY A 35 4.01 0.90 -21.28
C GLY A 35 2.77 1.17 -22.14
N MET A 36 2.93 1.71 -23.35
CA MET A 36 1.82 1.85 -24.28
C MET A 36 1.26 0.50 -24.69
N LYS A 37 2.10 -0.50 -24.95
CA LYS A 37 1.66 -1.88 -25.23
C LYS A 37 0.85 -2.46 -24.06
N ARG A 38 1.26 -2.21 -22.82
CA ARG A 38 0.54 -2.66 -21.64
C ARG A 38 -0.83 -1.99 -21.51
N ARG A 39 -0.91 -0.68 -21.75
CA ARG A 39 -2.20 0.03 -21.82
C ARG A 39 -3.11 -0.51 -22.95
N VAL A 40 -2.55 -0.92 -24.09
CA VAL A 40 -3.32 -1.58 -25.16
C VAL A 40 -3.91 -2.91 -24.70
N LEU A 41 -3.19 -3.71 -23.90
CA LEU A 41 -3.73 -4.95 -23.33
C LEU A 41 -4.91 -4.67 -22.39
N ILE A 42 -4.82 -3.62 -21.58
CA ILE A 42 -5.93 -3.19 -20.72
C ILE A 42 -7.11 -2.70 -21.58
N ALA A 43 -6.86 -1.87 -22.60
CA ALA A 43 -7.90 -1.45 -23.54
C ALA A 43 -8.61 -2.62 -24.21
N LYS A 44 -7.85 -3.65 -24.58
CA LYS A 44 -8.39 -4.88 -25.14
C LYS A 44 -9.28 -5.62 -24.13
N ALA A 45 -8.84 -5.74 -22.88
CA ALA A 45 -9.61 -6.39 -21.82
C ALA A 45 -10.90 -5.62 -21.50
N LEU A 46 -10.91 -4.30 -21.66
CA LEU A 46 -12.08 -3.44 -21.47
C LEU A 46 -13.02 -3.40 -22.67
N SER A 47 -12.59 -3.83 -23.86
CA SER A 47 -13.34 -3.64 -25.12
C SER A 47 -14.73 -4.27 -25.16
N HIS A 48 -15.02 -5.21 -24.26
CA HIS A 48 -16.29 -5.92 -24.14
C HIS A 48 -17.09 -5.52 -22.88
N GLU A 49 -16.75 -4.38 -22.26
CA GLU A 49 -17.46 -3.80 -21.12
C GLU A 49 -17.57 -4.77 -19.92
N PRO A 50 -16.46 -5.33 -19.43
CA PRO A 50 -16.50 -6.32 -18.37
C PRO A 50 -16.96 -5.69 -17.04
N THR A 51 -17.72 -6.45 -16.26
CA THR A 51 -18.03 -6.07 -14.86
C THR A 51 -16.91 -6.41 -13.90
N ILE A 52 -16.05 -7.37 -14.28
CA ILE A 52 -14.87 -7.79 -13.51
C ILE A 52 -13.65 -7.81 -14.43
N LEU A 53 -12.59 -7.15 -14.00
CA LEU A 53 -11.31 -7.07 -14.72
C LEU A 53 -10.20 -7.70 -13.89
N PHE A 54 -9.49 -8.67 -14.47
CA PHE A 54 -8.30 -9.27 -13.86
C PHE A 54 -7.05 -8.65 -14.46
N LEU A 55 -6.16 -8.17 -13.58
CA LEU A 55 -4.88 -7.60 -13.96
C LEU A 55 -3.77 -8.34 -13.21
N ASP A 56 -2.96 -9.07 -13.97
CA ASP A 56 -1.82 -9.79 -13.40
C ASP A 56 -0.57 -8.94 -13.52
N GLU A 57 -0.04 -8.53 -12.35
CA GLU A 57 1.14 -7.66 -12.20
C GLU A 57 1.16 -6.47 -13.18
N PRO A 58 0.14 -5.60 -13.19
CA PRO A 58 -0.03 -4.59 -14.24
C PRO A 58 1.13 -3.58 -14.31
N THR A 59 1.88 -3.40 -13.23
CA THR A 59 2.98 -2.42 -13.10
C THR A 59 4.37 -3.05 -13.09
N ALA A 60 4.48 -4.38 -13.21
CA ALA A 60 5.78 -5.03 -13.19
C ALA A 60 6.67 -4.57 -14.36
N GLY A 61 7.91 -4.15 -14.05
CA GLY A 61 8.89 -3.73 -15.05
C GLY A 61 8.60 -2.40 -15.74
N VAL A 62 7.70 -1.56 -15.19
CA VAL A 62 7.47 -0.21 -15.67
C VAL A 62 8.15 0.82 -14.75
N ASP A 63 8.54 1.97 -15.34
CA ASP A 63 9.10 3.09 -14.58
C ASP A 63 8.05 3.75 -13.66
N VAL A 64 8.53 4.59 -12.74
CA VAL A 64 7.70 5.20 -11.68
C VAL A 64 6.59 6.08 -12.26
N GLU A 65 6.89 6.89 -13.28
CA GLU A 65 5.92 7.80 -13.89
C GLU A 65 4.79 7.02 -14.57
N LEU A 66 5.15 6.01 -15.35
CA LEU A 66 4.20 5.17 -16.04
C LEU A 66 3.34 4.34 -15.07
N ARG A 67 3.93 3.93 -13.95
CA ARG A 67 3.22 3.24 -12.86
C ARG A 67 2.12 4.14 -12.28
N GLN A 68 2.43 5.39 -11.96
CA GLN A 68 1.43 6.35 -11.47
C GLN A 68 0.29 6.57 -12.46
N ASP A 69 0.60 6.68 -13.74
CA ASP A 69 -0.43 6.83 -14.77
C ASP A 69 -1.33 5.59 -14.89
N MET A 70 -0.76 4.40 -14.75
CA MET A 70 -1.52 3.15 -14.71
C MET A 70 -2.51 3.14 -13.54
N TRP A 71 -2.10 3.60 -12.34
CA TRP A 71 -2.98 3.67 -11.17
C TRP A 71 -4.10 4.68 -11.33
N LYS A 72 -3.87 5.82 -11.99
CA LYS A 72 -4.93 6.77 -12.34
C LYS A 72 -6.00 6.10 -13.22
N VAL A 73 -5.57 5.26 -14.16
CA VAL A 73 -6.49 4.50 -15.02
C VAL A 73 -7.28 3.48 -14.20
N VAL A 74 -6.63 2.69 -13.36
CA VAL A 74 -7.29 1.71 -12.47
C VAL A 74 -8.33 2.41 -11.59
N GLU A 75 -7.97 3.54 -10.98
CA GLU A 75 -8.89 4.32 -10.16
C GLU A 75 -10.10 4.87 -10.96
N SER A 76 -9.85 5.35 -12.19
CA SER A 76 -10.93 5.81 -13.08
C SER A 76 -11.90 4.66 -13.40
N LEU A 77 -11.39 3.49 -13.73
CA LEU A 77 -12.21 2.31 -14.02
C LEU A 77 -13.01 1.86 -12.78
N ARG A 78 -12.41 1.89 -11.60
CA ARG A 78 -13.12 1.61 -10.35
C ARG A 78 -14.31 2.56 -10.14
N LYS A 79 -14.13 3.85 -10.43
CA LYS A 79 -15.19 4.86 -10.34
C LYS A 79 -16.36 4.62 -11.31
N THR A 80 -16.13 3.90 -12.42
CA THR A 80 -17.20 3.50 -13.35
C THR A 80 -17.93 2.24 -12.91
N GLY A 81 -17.59 1.64 -11.77
CA GLY A 81 -18.26 0.46 -11.21
C GLY A 81 -17.66 -0.88 -11.66
N VAL A 82 -16.54 -0.89 -12.34
CA VAL A 82 -15.81 -2.13 -12.68
C VAL A 82 -15.15 -2.69 -11.43
N THR A 83 -15.39 -3.96 -11.13
CA THR A 83 -14.65 -4.67 -10.09
C THR A 83 -13.28 -5.08 -10.62
N ILE A 84 -12.21 -4.67 -9.95
CA ILE A 84 -10.85 -4.95 -10.40
C ILE A 84 -10.20 -5.91 -9.41
N ILE A 85 -9.71 -7.04 -9.91
CA ILE A 85 -8.89 -8.00 -9.18
C ILE A 85 -7.49 -7.91 -9.79
N LEU A 86 -6.52 -7.51 -8.97
CA LEU A 86 -5.14 -7.40 -9.42
C LEU A 86 -4.20 -8.21 -8.54
N THR A 87 -3.15 -8.75 -9.14
CA THR A 87 -2.01 -9.30 -8.43
C THR A 87 -0.86 -8.30 -8.46
N THR A 88 -0.12 -8.19 -7.39
CA THR A 88 1.11 -7.39 -7.33
C THR A 88 2.03 -7.95 -6.25
N HIS A 89 3.33 -7.81 -6.45
CA HIS A 89 4.34 -8.05 -5.41
C HIS A 89 4.80 -6.72 -4.78
N TYR A 90 4.29 -5.58 -5.26
CA TYR A 90 4.53 -4.27 -4.65
C TYR A 90 3.45 -3.99 -3.61
N ILE A 91 3.76 -4.30 -2.35
CA ILE A 91 2.80 -4.21 -1.24
C ILE A 91 2.30 -2.78 -1.04
N GLU A 92 3.17 -1.79 -1.25
CA GLU A 92 2.84 -0.36 -1.21
C GLU A 92 1.73 0.03 -2.20
N GLU A 93 1.70 -0.60 -3.37
CA GLU A 93 0.65 -0.37 -4.35
C GLU A 93 -0.69 -0.92 -3.86
N ALA A 94 -0.69 -2.13 -3.32
CA ALA A 94 -1.89 -2.71 -2.73
C ALA A 94 -2.43 -1.84 -1.59
N GLU A 95 -1.55 -1.33 -0.72
CA GLU A 95 -1.91 -0.41 0.37
C GLU A 95 -2.56 0.88 -0.14
N ALA A 96 -2.02 1.45 -1.22
CA ALA A 96 -2.47 2.73 -1.75
C ALA A 96 -3.81 2.67 -2.49
N ILE A 97 -4.12 1.55 -3.16
CA ILE A 97 -5.23 1.50 -4.13
C ILE A 97 -6.30 0.45 -3.83
N ALA A 98 -5.98 -0.62 -3.11
CA ALA A 98 -6.91 -1.71 -2.89
C ALA A 98 -7.89 -1.42 -1.75
N ASP A 99 -9.18 -1.68 -1.99
CA ASP A 99 -10.19 -1.66 -0.93
C ASP A 99 -10.04 -2.89 -0.02
N ARG A 100 -9.71 -4.04 -0.61
CA ARG A 100 -9.47 -5.33 0.07
C ARG A 100 -8.18 -5.95 -0.42
N VAL A 101 -7.49 -6.61 0.50
CA VAL A 101 -6.22 -7.31 0.22
C VAL A 101 -6.37 -8.78 0.59
N GLY A 102 -5.93 -9.65 -0.31
CA GLY A 102 -5.72 -11.08 -0.04
C GLY A 102 -4.22 -11.38 -0.03
N VAL A 103 -3.73 -11.99 1.03
CA VAL A 103 -2.33 -12.42 1.13
C VAL A 103 -2.24 -13.90 0.76
N ILE A 104 -1.37 -14.20 -0.21
CA ILE A 104 -1.12 -15.58 -0.67
C ILE A 104 0.30 -15.96 -0.26
N ASN A 105 0.45 -17.12 0.38
CA ASN A 105 1.72 -17.73 0.71
C ASN A 105 1.69 -19.22 0.37
N GLN A 106 2.70 -19.72 -0.32
CA GLN A 106 2.83 -21.14 -0.72
C GLN A 106 1.59 -21.73 -1.43
N GLY A 107 0.85 -20.88 -2.18
CA GLY A 107 -0.36 -21.29 -2.90
C GLY A 107 -1.65 -21.24 -2.10
N GLU A 108 -1.59 -20.87 -0.83
CA GLU A 108 -2.75 -20.73 0.07
C GLU A 108 -3.05 -19.27 0.38
N ILE A 109 -4.34 -18.96 0.51
CA ILE A 109 -4.79 -17.63 0.95
C ILE A 109 -4.80 -17.63 2.47
N ILE A 110 -3.86 -16.89 3.09
CA ILE A 110 -3.74 -16.79 4.56
C ILE A 110 -4.66 -15.74 5.18
N VAL A 111 -4.98 -14.68 4.46
CA VAL A 111 -5.92 -13.64 4.93
C VAL A 111 -6.58 -12.95 3.74
N VAL A 112 -7.85 -12.58 3.91
CA VAL A 112 -8.56 -11.65 3.04
C VAL A 112 -9.34 -10.69 3.92
N ASP A 113 -8.99 -9.40 3.87
CA ASP A 113 -9.68 -8.37 4.68
C ASP A 113 -9.71 -7.02 3.93
N GLU A 114 -10.49 -6.08 4.45
CA GLU A 114 -10.38 -4.68 4.01
C GLU A 114 -9.02 -4.12 4.38
N THR A 115 -8.38 -3.41 3.45
CA THR A 115 -7.03 -2.83 3.66
C THR A 115 -6.95 -2.01 4.95
N LYS A 116 -7.96 -1.17 5.20
CA LYS A 116 -8.03 -0.33 6.40
C LYS A 116 -8.18 -1.14 7.69
N GLU A 117 -9.00 -2.21 7.65
CA GLU A 117 -9.20 -3.06 8.82
C GLU A 117 -7.97 -3.92 9.11
N LEU A 118 -7.27 -4.39 8.07
CA LEU A 118 -6.02 -5.13 8.22
C LEU A 118 -4.94 -4.25 8.87
N LEU A 119 -4.76 -3.02 8.36
CA LEU A 119 -3.86 -2.03 8.96
C LEU A 119 -4.22 -1.68 10.40
N LYS A 120 -5.51 -1.66 10.73
CA LYS A 120 -6.00 -1.34 12.07
C LYS A 120 -5.86 -2.51 13.05
N LYS A 121 -6.18 -3.74 12.62
CA LYS A 121 -6.13 -4.95 13.46
C LYS A 121 -4.71 -5.41 13.77
N MET A 122 -3.85 -5.40 12.76
CA MET A 122 -2.49 -5.93 12.84
C MET A 122 -1.43 -4.83 12.86
N GLY A 123 -1.82 -3.58 12.60
CA GLY A 123 -0.92 -2.44 12.60
C GLY A 123 -0.57 -1.99 14.01
N HIS A 124 0.72 -1.89 14.27
CA HIS A 124 1.24 -1.18 15.43
C HIS A 124 1.62 0.23 15.02
N LYS A 125 1.53 1.18 15.94
CA LYS A 125 2.17 2.48 15.78
C LYS A 125 3.47 2.49 16.54
N LYS A 126 4.47 3.11 15.92
CA LYS A 126 5.77 3.35 16.51
C LYS A 126 5.88 4.83 16.81
N LEU A 127 6.15 5.18 18.05
CA LEU A 127 6.53 6.51 18.46
C LEU A 127 8.06 6.52 18.56
N THR A 128 8.72 7.31 17.75
CA THR A 128 10.15 7.60 17.87
C THR A 128 10.30 8.92 18.60
N VAL A 129 11.03 8.90 19.67
CA VAL A 129 11.38 10.06 20.51
C VAL A 129 12.82 10.40 20.24
N ASP A 130 13.09 11.48 19.50
CA ASP A 130 14.44 11.99 19.28
C ASP A 130 14.93 12.72 20.53
N LEU A 131 16.16 12.44 20.94
CA LEU A 131 16.80 13.00 22.12
C LEU A 131 17.79 14.12 21.76
N GLN A 132 18.09 15.00 22.70
CA GLN A 132 19.13 16.03 22.56
C GLN A 132 20.54 15.52 22.87
N GLU A 133 20.65 14.43 23.63
CA GLU A 133 21.90 13.83 24.09
C GLU A 133 21.87 12.32 23.84
N GLU A 134 23.04 11.70 23.65
CA GLU A 134 23.14 10.27 23.43
C GLU A 134 22.68 9.46 24.65
N LEU A 135 21.95 8.39 24.42
CA LEU A 135 21.50 7.44 25.42
C LEU A 135 22.17 6.08 25.17
N ASN A 136 23.05 5.65 26.09
CA ASN A 136 23.72 4.37 25.97
C ASN A 136 22.91 3.20 26.56
N GLU A 137 22.18 3.46 27.64
CA GLU A 137 21.37 2.45 28.33
C GLU A 137 20.06 3.08 28.79
N LEU A 138 18.98 2.27 28.75
CA LEU A 138 17.67 2.70 29.24
C LEU A 138 17.67 2.77 30.77
N PRO A 139 17.20 3.88 31.38
CA PRO A 139 16.97 3.95 32.79
C PRO A 139 16.02 2.85 33.28
N SER A 140 16.30 2.22 34.41
CA SER A 140 15.47 1.13 34.98
C SER A 140 14.00 1.53 35.18
N SER A 141 13.73 2.82 35.42
CA SER A 141 12.38 3.36 35.55
C SER A 141 11.54 3.24 34.29
N LEU A 142 12.17 3.03 33.14
CA LEU A 142 11.54 2.96 31.82
C LEU A 142 11.37 1.52 31.30
N GLU A 143 11.91 0.51 31.97
CA GLU A 143 11.83 -0.91 31.53
C GLU A 143 10.38 -1.40 31.33
N LYS A 144 9.42 -0.82 32.05
CA LYS A 144 7.99 -1.15 31.93
C LYS A 144 7.37 -0.85 30.56
N TYR A 145 8.05 -0.08 29.69
CA TYR A 145 7.51 0.37 28.40
C TYR A 145 7.98 -0.43 27.19
N ASN A 146 8.84 -1.42 27.35
CA ASN A 146 9.41 -2.17 26.23
C ASN A 146 9.96 -1.24 25.13
N LEU A 147 10.92 -0.40 25.53
CA LEU A 147 11.54 0.59 24.65
C LEU A 147 12.77 0.01 23.95
N GLU A 148 13.04 0.48 22.74
CA GLU A 148 14.25 0.15 21.99
C GLU A 148 15.06 1.44 21.76
N ILE A 149 16.38 1.38 22.01
CA ILE A 149 17.28 2.50 21.67
C ILE A 149 17.60 2.41 20.18
N GLY A 150 17.46 3.53 19.46
CA GLY A 150 17.83 3.61 18.06
C GLY A 150 19.32 3.35 17.83
N GLN A 151 19.68 2.95 16.60
CA GLN A 151 21.07 2.64 16.24
C GLN A 151 22.03 3.83 16.41
N ASP A 152 21.52 5.04 16.28
CA ASP A 152 22.22 6.30 16.45
C ASP A 152 22.39 6.71 17.91
N LYS A 153 21.76 5.97 18.84
CA LYS A 153 21.69 6.28 20.28
C LYS A 153 21.06 7.65 20.61
N MET A 154 20.49 8.31 19.61
CA MET A 154 19.86 9.63 19.73
C MET A 154 18.34 9.53 19.72
N SER A 155 17.78 8.33 19.67
CA SER A 155 16.35 8.10 19.63
C SER A 155 15.91 6.90 20.47
N ILE A 156 14.65 6.94 20.89
CA ILE A 156 13.97 5.86 21.61
C ILE A 156 12.71 5.52 20.84
N ASP A 157 12.51 4.26 20.56
CA ASP A 157 11.35 3.72 19.89
C ASP A 157 10.39 3.05 20.87
N TYR A 158 9.13 3.42 20.79
CA TYR A 158 8.03 2.85 21.55
C TYR A 158 6.96 2.31 20.61
N THR A 159 6.77 1.01 20.61
CA THR A 159 5.73 0.35 19.82
C THR A 159 4.47 0.16 20.65
N TYR A 160 3.32 0.62 20.14
CA TYR A 160 2.04 0.52 20.83
C TYR A 160 0.90 0.11 19.89
N ASN A 161 -0.10 -0.57 20.46
CA ASN A 161 -1.29 -0.97 19.73
C ASN A 161 -2.28 0.22 19.67
N VAL A 162 -2.72 0.56 18.47
CA VAL A 162 -3.69 1.66 18.25
C VAL A 162 -5.06 1.38 18.86
N GLN A 163 -5.41 0.10 19.02
CA GLN A 163 -6.71 -0.31 19.59
C GLN A 163 -6.73 -0.32 21.12
N ALA A 164 -5.57 -0.15 21.77
CA ALA A 164 -5.52 -0.06 23.22
C ALA A 164 -6.31 1.15 23.71
N LYS A 165 -7.17 0.97 24.71
CA LYS A 165 -7.94 2.08 25.34
C LYS A 165 -7.05 3.20 25.84
N GLN A 166 -5.81 2.88 26.20
CA GLN A 166 -4.75 3.82 26.58
C GLN A 166 -3.46 3.42 25.88
N THR A 167 -2.93 4.32 25.06
CA THR A 167 -1.67 4.09 24.34
C THR A 167 -0.42 4.19 25.23
N GLY A 168 -0.57 4.70 26.44
CA GLY A 168 0.54 4.88 27.38
C GLY A 168 1.49 6.04 27.04
N ILE A 169 1.30 6.71 25.90
CA ILE A 169 2.22 7.76 25.40
C ILE A 169 2.38 8.90 26.41
N THR A 170 1.28 9.38 26.99
CA THR A 170 1.33 10.51 27.95
C THR A 170 2.17 10.16 29.16
N ASN A 171 1.98 8.94 29.71
CA ASN A 171 2.75 8.48 30.86
C ASN A 171 4.22 8.26 30.48
N LEU A 172 4.47 7.68 29.30
CA LEU A 172 5.82 7.51 28.78
C LEU A 172 6.57 8.84 28.67
N LEU A 173 5.96 9.85 28.05
CA LEU A 173 6.59 11.17 27.89
C LEU A 173 6.88 11.84 29.23
N GLN A 174 6.00 11.67 30.24
CA GLN A 174 6.24 12.16 31.59
C GLN A 174 7.41 11.41 32.23
N ASP A 175 7.42 10.08 32.17
CA ASP A 175 8.47 9.27 32.77
C ASP A 175 9.83 9.48 32.09
N LEU A 176 9.89 9.71 30.79
CA LEU A 176 11.11 10.13 30.08
C LEU A 176 11.67 11.45 30.62
N LYS A 177 10.79 12.41 30.84
CA LYS A 177 11.16 13.70 31.42
C LYS A 177 11.64 13.55 32.88
N ASP A 178 10.96 12.75 33.68
CA ASP A 178 11.30 12.49 35.08
C ASP A 178 12.61 11.70 35.20
N ALA A 179 12.96 10.89 34.20
CA ALA A 179 14.26 10.24 34.05
C ALA A 179 15.38 11.21 33.60
N GLY A 180 15.07 12.50 33.39
CA GLY A 180 16.05 13.53 33.01
C GLY A 180 16.40 13.56 31.53
N LEU A 181 15.68 12.81 30.68
CA LEU A 181 15.94 12.78 29.25
C LEU A 181 15.37 14.04 28.56
N LYS A 182 16.22 14.70 27.77
CA LYS A 182 15.84 15.92 27.05
C LYS A 182 15.33 15.53 25.66
N LEU A 183 14.03 15.71 25.43
CA LEU A 183 13.38 15.41 24.16
C LEU A 183 13.69 16.51 23.14
N LYS A 184 13.92 16.13 21.89
CA LYS A 184 14.17 17.02 20.75
C LYS A 184 12.99 17.07 19.79
N ASP A 185 12.49 15.91 19.39
CA ASP A 185 11.37 15.79 18.44
C ASP A 185 10.60 14.50 18.71
N LEU A 186 9.38 14.41 18.17
CA LEU A 186 8.50 13.26 18.28
C LEU A 186 7.97 12.91 16.89
N LYS A 187 8.15 11.67 16.47
CA LYS A 187 7.63 11.15 15.22
C LYS A 187 6.76 9.94 15.46
N THR A 188 5.63 9.86 14.78
CA THR A 188 4.79 8.67 14.83
C THR A 188 4.70 8.04 13.44
N GLU A 189 5.01 6.76 13.35
CA GLU A 189 4.85 5.97 12.15
C GLU A 189 3.80 4.89 12.38
N GLN A 190 2.97 4.64 11.36
CA GLN A 190 2.05 3.52 11.35
C GLN A 190 2.69 2.34 10.63
N SER A 191 2.42 1.12 11.08
CA SER A 191 2.83 -0.08 10.34
C SER A 191 2.25 -0.05 8.94
N THR A 192 3.08 -0.41 7.98
CA THR A 192 2.69 -0.61 6.58
C THR A 192 2.15 -2.03 6.37
N LEU A 193 1.42 -2.26 5.30
CA LEU A 193 1.03 -3.61 4.88
C LEU A 193 2.23 -4.54 4.72
N GLU A 194 3.40 -4.00 4.35
CA GLU A 194 4.63 -4.78 4.21
C GLU A 194 5.05 -5.40 5.55
N LYS A 195 5.06 -4.62 6.64
CA LYS A 195 5.37 -5.13 7.98
C LYS A 195 4.37 -6.18 8.44
N ILE A 196 3.08 -5.96 8.15
CA ILE A 196 2.00 -6.92 8.43
C ILE A 196 2.18 -8.21 7.63
N PHE A 197 2.50 -8.10 6.34
CA PHE A 197 2.77 -9.25 5.48
C PHE A 197 3.91 -10.11 6.02
N VAL A 198 5.03 -9.49 6.39
CA VAL A 198 6.19 -10.20 6.97
C VAL A 198 5.80 -10.95 8.25
N SER A 199 4.98 -10.36 9.12
CA SER A 199 4.50 -11.01 10.34
C SER A 199 3.63 -12.22 10.03
N LEU A 200 2.64 -12.06 9.13
CA LEU A 200 1.73 -13.13 8.71
C LEU A 200 2.46 -14.33 8.09
N VAL A 201 3.47 -14.07 7.24
CA VAL A 201 4.25 -15.12 6.60
C VAL A 201 5.13 -15.87 7.62
N LYS A 202 5.68 -15.16 8.63
CA LYS A 202 6.46 -15.81 9.70
C LYS A 202 5.58 -16.70 10.57
N GLU A 203 4.45 -16.20 11.04
CA GLU A 203 3.50 -16.97 11.85
C GLU A 203 3.01 -18.24 11.12
N ASN A 204 2.78 -18.14 9.80
CA ASN A 204 2.31 -19.28 8.99
C ASN A 204 3.42 -20.31 8.70
N ASN A 205 4.70 -19.96 8.79
CA ASN A 205 5.83 -20.87 8.57
C ASN A 205 6.29 -21.56 9.84
N GLU A 206 5.81 -21.16 11.02
CA GLU A 206 6.12 -21.77 12.33
C GLU A 206 5.10 -22.85 12.75
N ILE A 207 4.08 -23.08 11.95
CA ILE A 207 3.05 -24.14 12.11
C ILE A 207 3.35 -25.31 11.18
#